data_993c50e82c39514eebf6584a30c49758
#
_entry.id   993c50e82c39514eebf6584a30c49758
#
_cell.length_a   1.000
_cell.length_b   1.000
_cell.length_c   1.000
_cell.angle_alpha   90.00
_cell.angle_beta   90.00
_cell.angle_gamma   90.00
#
_symmetry.space_group_name_H-M   'P 1'
#
loop_
_entity.id
_entity.type
_entity.pdbx_description
1 polymer ?
#
loop_
_entity_poly.entity_id
_entity_poly.type
_entity_poly.pdbx_seq_one_letter_code
_entity_poly.pdbx_strand_id
1 'polypeptide(L)'
;MVKIGNIELGEFPLLLAPMEDVSDPPFRAVCKSNGADLMYTEFISSEGLIRDAAKSVQKLDIFDYERPIGIQLFGSSIETMAECAKISTAAGPDLIDINYGCPVKQVACKGAGAALLQDIPKMVAMTKAVVEATHLPVTVKTRLGWDDSTKNIQEVAERLQDIGIKALTVHGRTRVQMYKGSADWSLIAKIKENPRINIPIFGNGDIDSPEKALEYKNTYGVDGIMIGRAAIGYPWIFNEIKHFLATGNHLNPPNLEERIKVCLQHLEFSIKWKGNHGGIVEMRRHYANYFKGLDHFKPFRSRLVTSPSFDEINVILNEVKAFYLNAEHVDA
;
A
#
# COMPACT_ATOMS: atom_id res chain seq x y z
N MET A 1 17.19 13.77 4.36
CA MET A 1 16.46 13.46 3.10
C MET A 1 16.59 11.96 2.82
N VAL A 2 15.48 11.26 2.72
CA VAL A 2 15.42 9.80 2.49
C VAL A 2 15.58 9.51 1.00
N LYS A 3 16.41 8.52 0.67
CA LYS A 3 16.67 8.10 -0.72
C LYS A 3 16.58 6.59 -0.85
N ILE A 4 15.96 6.11 -1.91
CA ILE A 4 15.95 4.71 -2.33
C ILE A 4 16.77 4.61 -3.63
N GLY A 5 18.02 4.23 -3.55
CA GLY A 5 18.93 4.36 -4.68
C GLY A 5 19.07 5.82 -5.13
N ASN A 6 18.63 6.11 -6.35
CA ASN A 6 18.62 7.46 -6.94
C ASN A 6 17.27 8.21 -6.73
N ILE A 7 16.28 7.60 -6.09
CA ILE A 7 14.95 8.19 -5.88
C ILE A 7 14.95 8.99 -4.59
N GLU A 8 14.66 10.28 -4.68
CA GLU A 8 14.54 11.18 -3.52
C GLU A 8 13.08 11.28 -3.07
N LEU A 9 12.83 11.04 -1.77
CA LEU A 9 11.47 10.99 -1.20
C LEU A 9 11.18 12.08 -0.16
N GLY A 10 12.12 13.00 0.10
CA GLY A 10 11.98 14.00 1.14
C GLY A 10 12.51 13.53 2.50
N GLU A 11 12.12 14.22 3.58
CA GLU A 11 12.68 13.95 4.93
C GLU A 11 11.99 12.79 5.65
N PHE A 12 10.66 12.69 5.51
CA PHE A 12 9.87 11.65 6.14
C PHE A 12 8.73 11.22 5.20
N PRO A 13 9.00 10.34 4.23
CA PRO A 13 8.03 9.97 3.23
C PRO A 13 6.90 9.09 3.77
N LEU A 14 5.72 9.29 3.21
CA LEU A 14 4.53 8.49 3.44
C LEU A 14 4.25 7.62 2.21
N LEU A 15 4.31 6.30 2.41
CA LEU A 15 4.19 5.32 1.35
C LEU A 15 2.78 4.69 1.36
N LEU A 16 2.19 4.47 0.18
CA LEU A 16 0.97 3.65 0.08
C LEU A 16 1.35 2.17 0.05
N ALA A 17 0.77 1.38 0.94
CA ALA A 17 1.00 -0.06 0.97
C ALA A 17 0.40 -0.76 -0.26
N PRO A 18 1.11 -1.75 -0.84
CA PRO A 18 0.53 -2.66 -1.83
C PRO A 18 -0.57 -3.52 -1.19
N MET A 19 -1.77 -3.46 -1.73
CA MET A 19 -2.94 -4.18 -1.22
C MET A 19 -3.69 -4.82 -2.39
N GLU A 20 -3.82 -6.14 -2.36
CA GLU A 20 -4.54 -6.91 -3.39
C GLU A 20 -5.98 -6.43 -3.51
N ASP A 21 -6.44 -6.27 -4.74
CA ASP A 21 -7.77 -5.75 -5.09
C ASP A 21 -8.07 -4.33 -4.57
N VAL A 22 -7.08 -3.53 -4.20
CA VAL A 22 -7.26 -2.18 -3.65
C VAL A 22 -6.31 -1.18 -4.26
N SER A 23 -4.99 -1.46 -4.30
CA SER A 23 -3.99 -0.51 -4.79
C SER A 23 -3.80 -0.58 -6.30
N ASP A 24 -4.92 -0.58 -7.03
CA ASP A 24 -4.99 -0.44 -8.47
C ASP A 24 -4.67 1.00 -8.93
N PRO A 25 -4.42 1.25 -10.23
CA PRO A 25 -4.08 2.58 -10.72
C PRO A 25 -5.07 3.68 -10.32
N PRO A 26 -6.41 3.49 -10.38
CA PRO A 26 -7.37 4.48 -9.92
C PRO A 26 -7.20 4.88 -8.45
N PHE A 27 -7.04 3.91 -7.56
CA PHE A 27 -6.85 4.19 -6.15
C PHE A 27 -5.48 4.84 -5.88
N ARG A 28 -4.43 4.40 -6.56
CA ARG A 28 -3.10 5.04 -6.46
C ARG A 28 -3.15 6.50 -6.90
N ALA A 29 -3.88 6.81 -7.99
CA ALA A 29 -4.07 8.20 -8.46
C ALA A 29 -4.68 9.09 -7.37
N VAL A 30 -5.72 8.62 -6.69
CA VAL A 30 -6.35 9.38 -5.59
C VAL A 30 -5.41 9.55 -4.40
N CYS A 31 -4.65 8.51 -4.04
CA CYS A 31 -3.67 8.60 -2.96
C CYS A 31 -2.52 9.56 -3.31
N LYS A 32 -2.04 9.53 -4.56
CA LYS A 32 -1.01 10.46 -5.05
C LYS A 32 -1.47 11.91 -4.97
N SER A 33 -2.68 12.19 -5.44
CA SER A 33 -3.27 13.54 -5.36
C SER A 33 -3.42 14.05 -3.93
N ASN A 34 -3.47 13.14 -2.96
CA ASN A 34 -3.57 13.42 -1.54
C ASN A 34 -2.23 13.28 -0.78
N GLY A 35 -1.11 13.25 -1.49
CA GLY A 35 0.20 13.40 -0.88
C GLY A 35 0.98 12.12 -0.57
N ALA A 36 0.58 10.95 -1.09
CA ALA A 36 1.44 9.76 -1.05
C ALA A 36 2.74 10.01 -1.83
N ASP A 37 3.89 9.76 -1.20
CA ASP A 37 5.19 10.03 -1.80
C ASP A 37 5.66 8.92 -2.73
N LEU A 38 5.48 7.67 -2.31
CA LEU A 38 5.83 6.47 -3.06
C LEU A 38 4.68 5.47 -2.97
N MET A 39 4.39 4.84 -4.09
CA MET A 39 3.35 3.82 -4.18
C MET A 39 3.89 2.56 -4.82
N TYR A 40 3.12 1.47 -4.69
CA TYR A 40 3.43 0.17 -5.26
C TYR A 40 2.20 -0.38 -5.98
N THR A 41 2.43 -1.15 -7.04
CA THR A 41 1.36 -1.92 -7.65
C THR A 41 0.81 -2.96 -6.67
N GLU A 42 -0.35 -3.52 -6.95
CA GLU A 42 -0.73 -4.79 -6.33
C GLU A 42 0.36 -5.82 -6.63
N PHE A 43 0.55 -6.80 -5.72
CA PHE A 43 1.61 -7.76 -5.91
C PHE A 43 1.34 -8.72 -7.07
N ILE A 44 2.36 -8.94 -7.91
CA ILE A 44 2.30 -9.72 -9.14
C ILE A 44 2.94 -11.08 -8.91
N SER A 45 2.20 -12.15 -9.24
CA SER A 45 2.75 -13.51 -9.21
C SER A 45 3.79 -13.70 -10.31
N SER A 46 5.01 -14.11 -9.94
CA SER A 46 6.07 -14.41 -10.89
C SER A 46 5.65 -15.53 -11.86
N GLU A 47 5.04 -16.60 -11.33
CA GLU A 47 4.56 -17.72 -12.15
C GLU A 47 3.39 -17.31 -13.07
N GLY A 48 2.57 -16.33 -12.64
CA GLY A 48 1.50 -15.78 -13.45
C GLY A 48 2.03 -14.89 -14.57
N LEU A 49 2.99 -14.04 -14.27
CA LEU A 49 3.53 -13.07 -15.22
C LEU A 49 4.31 -13.76 -16.36
N ILE A 50 5.19 -14.71 -16.03
CA ILE A 50 5.96 -15.44 -17.06
C ILE A 50 5.10 -16.33 -17.99
N ARG A 51 3.82 -16.55 -17.62
CA ARG A 51 2.84 -17.29 -18.44
C ARG A 51 1.84 -16.35 -19.11
N ASP A 52 2.11 -15.06 -19.13
CA ASP A 52 1.23 -14.01 -19.69
C ASP A 52 -0.21 -14.07 -19.18
N ALA A 53 -0.39 -14.46 -17.90
CA ALA A 53 -1.70 -14.44 -17.28
C ALA A 53 -2.26 -13.02 -17.26
N ALA A 54 -3.40 -12.79 -17.94
CA ALA A 54 -3.96 -11.45 -18.18
C ALA A 54 -4.04 -10.56 -16.94
N LYS A 55 -4.42 -11.12 -15.78
CA LYS A 55 -4.45 -10.37 -14.52
C LYS A 55 -3.06 -9.94 -14.02
N SER A 56 -2.03 -10.77 -14.25
CA SER A 56 -0.66 -10.44 -13.87
C SER A 56 -0.07 -9.37 -14.78
N VAL A 57 -0.35 -9.46 -16.07
CA VAL A 57 0.08 -8.47 -17.07
C VAL A 57 -0.60 -7.13 -16.81
N GLN A 58 -1.92 -7.11 -16.55
CA GLN A 58 -2.65 -5.88 -16.24
C GLN A 58 -2.11 -5.13 -15.01
N LYS A 59 -1.56 -5.84 -14.01
CA LYS A 59 -0.95 -5.22 -12.84
C LYS A 59 0.38 -4.50 -13.11
N LEU A 60 0.95 -4.67 -14.30
CA LEU A 60 2.10 -3.88 -14.77
C LEU A 60 1.71 -2.46 -15.20
N ASP A 61 0.42 -2.17 -15.34
CA ASP A 61 -0.05 -0.84 -15.73
C ASP A 61 0.36 0.20 -14.69
N ILE A 62 1.22 1.12 -15.10
CA ILE A 62 1.70 2.26 -14.34
C ILE A 62 1.60 3.52 -15.19
N PHE A 63 1.46 4.66 -14.54
CA PHE A 63 1.25 5.94 -15.20
C PHE A 63 2.19 7.01 -14.65
N ASP A 64 2.56 7.99 -15.47
CA ASP A 64 3.52 9.03 -15.08
C ASP A 64 3.06 9.86 -13.88
N TYR A 65 1.76 10.07 -13.69
CA TYR A 65 1.23 10.81 -12.55
C TYR A 65 1.41 10.09 -11.21
N GLU A 66 1.74 8.79 -11.21
CA GLU A 66 1.95 7.98 -10.00
C GLU A 66 3.39 8.03 -9.48
N ARG A 67 4.31 8.53 -10.30
CA ARG A 67 5.75 8.45 -9.98
C ARG A 67 6.13 9.25 -8.71
N PRO A 68 7.06 8.71 -7.91
CA PRO A 68 7.73 7.42 -8.08
C PRO A 68 6.80 6.24 -7.75
N ILE A 69 6.92 5.16 -8.54
CA ILE A 69 6.10 3.94 -8.42
C ILE A 69 6.96 2.67 -8.47
N GLY A 70 6.71 1.72 -7.56
CA GLY A 70 7.33 0.41 -7.57
C GLY A 70 6.40 -0.68 -8.10
N ILE A 71 6.93 -1.61 -8.88
CA ILE A 71 6.23 -2.87 -9.19
C ILE A 71 6.57 -3.90 -8.12
N GLN A 72 5.56 -4.43 -7.44
CA GLN A 72 5.75 -5.43 -6.40
C GLN A 72 5.55 -6.86 -6.92
N LEU A 73 6.53 -7.72 -6.67
CA LEU A 73 6.59 -9.10 -7.12
C LEU A 73 6.50 -10.09 -5.95
N PHE A 74 5.93 -11.26 -6.19
CA PHE A 74 6.02 -12.41 -5.29
C PHE A 74 6.08 -13.72 -6.06
N GLY A 75 6.76 -14.71 -5.49
CA GLY A 75 6.90 -16.03 -6.08
C GLY A 75 7.55 -17.02 -5.13
N SER A 76 7.71 -18.26 -5.58
CA SER A 76 8.32 -19.35 -4.82
C SER A 76 9.57 -19.96 -5.49
N SER A 77 9.85 -19.63 -6.75
CA SER A 77 11.05 -20.05 -7.49
C SER A 77 11.98 -18.86 -7.72
N ILE A 78 13.28 -19.09 -7.53
CA ILE A 78 14.34 -18.09 -7.73
C ILE A 78 14.38 -17.69 -9.22
N GLU A 79 14.29 -18.65 -10.11
CA GLU A 79 14.38 -18.47 -11.56
C GLU A 79 13.20 -17.63 -12.08
N THR A 80 11.97 -17.97 -11.65
CA THR A 80 10.78 -17.22 -12.09
C THR A 80 10.76 -15.80 -11.53
N MET A 81 11.28 -15.57 -10.30
CA MET A 81 11.40 -14.23 -9.73
C MET A 81 12.42 -13.36 -10.48
N ALA A 82 13.57 -13.92 -10.87
CA ALA A 82 14.56 -13.20 -11.66
C ALA A 82 14.02 -12.82 -13.06
N GLU A 83 13.32 -13.73 -13.72
CA GLU A 83 12.71 -13.46 -15.02
C GLU A 83 11.58 -12.43 -14.92
N CYS A 84 10.73 -12.56 -13.89
CA CYS A 84 9.68 -11.59 -13.59
C CYS A 84 10.25 -10.19 -13.33
N ALA A 85 11.40 -10.08 -12.67
CA ALA A 85 12.08 -8.81 -12.45
C ALA A 85 12.51 -8.14 -13.75
N LYS A 86 13.02 -8.91 -14.75
CA LYS A 86 13.36 -8.39 -16.07
C LYS A 86 12.13 -7.85 -16.81
N ILE A 87 11.05 -8.66 -16.85
CA ILE A 87 9.78 -8.26 -17.48
C ILE A 87 9.24 -6.97 -16.81
N SER A 88 9.24 -6.93 -15.51
CA SER A 88 8.76 -5.76 -14.75
C SER A 88 9.65 -4.54 -14.91
N THR A 89 10.97 -4.72 -15.06
CA THR A 89 11.91 -3.64 -15.39
C THR A 89 11.60 -3.04 -16.76
N ALA A 90 11.25 -3.86 -17.74
CA ALA A 90 10.87 -3.40 -19.08
C ALA A 90 9.56 -2.59 -19.09
N ALA A 91 8.67 -2.78 -18.10
CA ALA A 91 7.47 -1.95 -17.91
C ALA A 91 7.79 -0.53 -17.44
N GLY A 92 9.03 -0.24 -17.03
CA GLY A 92 9.55 1.09 -16.72
C GLY A 92 9.12 1.69 -15.38
N PRO A 93 9.03 0.94 -14.26
CA PRO A 93 8.82 1.51 -12.93
C PRO A 93 10.09 2.24 -12.45
N ASP A 94 9.96 2.93 -11.31
CA ASP A 94 11.11 3.58 -10.68
C ASP A 94 11.92 2.61 -9.80
N LEU A 95 11.27 1.53 -9.31
CA LEU A 95 11.91 0.47 -8.53
C LEU A 95 11.15 -0.86 -8.64
N ILE A 96 11.80 -1.94 -8.23
CA ILE A 96 11.19 -3.26 -8.05
C ILE A 96 11.09 -3.54 -6.55
N ASP A 97 9.93 -4.02 -6.09
CA ASP A 97 9.73 -4.41 -4.69
C ASP A 97 9.41 -5.91 -4.58
N ILE A 98 9.88 -6.55 -3.53
CA ILE A 98 9.64 -7.98 -3.30
C ILE A 98 8.73 -8.16 -2.09
N ASN A 99 7.65 -8.92 -2.26
CA ASN A 99 6.71 -9.23 -1.20
C ASN A 99 7.08 -10.51 -0.45
N TYR A 100 7.57 -10.35 0.77
CA TYR A 100 7.74 -11.41 1.75
C TYR A 100 6.81 -11.25 2.96
N GLY A 101 5.69 -10.52 2.78
CA GLY A 101 4.76 -10.20 3.86
C GLY A 101 3.33 -10.70 3.69
N CYS A 102 2.93 -11.17 2.50
CA CYS A 102 1.57 -11.63 2.27
C CYS A 102 1.24 -12.86 3.14
N PRO A 103 0.25 -12.76 4.06
CA PRO A 103 -0.04 -13.83 5.01
C PRO A 103 -1.09 -14.82 4.48
N VAL A 104 -1.67 -14.56 3.31
CA VAL A 104 -2.80 -15.32 2.76
C VAL A 104 -2.40 -16.78 2.52
N LYS A 105 -3.26 -17.70 2.99
CA LYS A 105 -2.99 -19.16 2.92
C LYS A 105 -2.66 -19.62 1.49
N GLN A 106 -3.39 -19.13 0.49
CA GLN A 106 -3.16 -19.50 -0.93
C GLN A 106 -1.77 -19.12 -1.45
N VAL A 107 -1.15 -18.07 -0.92
CA VAL A 107 0.22 -17.65 -1.25
C VAL A 107 1.23 -18.44 -0.41
N ALA A 108 1.02 -18.52 0.89
CA ALA A 108 1.94 -19.18 1.82
C ALA A 108 2.05 -20.70 1.59
N CYS A 109 0.96 -21.39 1.25
CA CYS A 109 0.99 -22.82 0.94
C CYS A 109 1.80 -23.16 -0.33
N LYS A 110 2.07 -22.17 -1.18
CA LYS A 110 2.94 -22.32 -2.36
C LYS A 110 4.42 -22.00 -2.06
N GLY A 111 4.77 -21.74 -0.79
CA GLY A 111 6.13 -21.35 -0.39
C GLY A 111 6.51 -19.94 -0.80
N ALA A 112 5.52 -19.04 -1.03
CA ALA A 112 5.73 -17.66 -1.46
C ALA A 112 5.30 -16.64 -0.39
N GLY A 113 5.63 -15.39 -0.59
CA GLY A 113 5.28 -14.32 0.33
C GLY A 113 5.87 -14.55 1.72
N ALA A 114 5.04 -14.45 2.78
CA ALA A 114 5.51 -14.61 4.15
C ALA A 114 6.01 -16.02 4.51
N ALA A 115 5.76 -17.04 3.68
CA ALA A 115 6.31 -18.39 3.90
C ALA A 115 7.84 -18.41 3.85
N LEU A 116 8.45 -17.50 3.10
CA LEU A 116 9.91 -17.40 3.02
C LEU A 116 10.57 -16.91 4.32
N LEU A 117 9.82 -16.42 5.29
CA LEU A 117 10.31 -16.15 6.65
C LEU A 117 10.71 -17.42 7.40
N GLN A 118 10.33 -18.60 6.91
CA GLN A 118 10.74 -19.90 7.44
C GLN A 118 11.99 -20.47 6.72
N ASP A 119 12.42 -19.84 5.61
CA ASP A 119 13.57 -20.27 4.81
C ASP A 119 14.38 -19.03 4.39
N ILE A 120 15.13 -18.48 5.34
CA ILE A 120 15.92 -17.26 5.12
C ILE A 120 17.02 -17.46 4.05
N PRO A 121 17.71 -18.61 3.97
CA PRO A 121 18.67 -18.86 2.89
C PRO A 121 18.02 -18.72 1.51
N LYS A 122 16.83 -19.29 1.30
CA LYS A 122 16.09 -19.17 0.04
C LYS A 122 15.60 -17.74 -0.22
N MET A 123 15.13 -17.04 0.81
CA MET A 123 14.75 -15.63 0.72
C MET A 123 15.92 -14.78 0.23
N VAL A 124 17.10 -14.95 0.80
CA VAL A 124 18.33 -14.25 0.44
C VAL A 124 18.74 -14.58 -1.00
N ALA A 125 18.76 -15.86 -1.38
CA ALA A 125 19.12 -16.29 -2.73
C ALA A 125 18.15 -15.72 -3.79
N MET A 126 16.85 -15.73 -3.50
CA MET A 126 15.82 -15.17 -4.38
C MET A 126 15.95 -13.65 -4.53
N THR A 127 16.18 -12.95 -3.43
CA THR A 127 16.37 -11.49 -3.47
C THR A 127 17.64 -11.13 -4.24
N LYS A 128 18.73 -11.88 -4.06
CA LYS A 128 19.97 -11.70 -4.82
C LYS A 128 19.71 -11.86 -6.33
N ALA A 129 19.01 -12.90 -6.73
CA ALA A 129 18.68 -13.14 -8.13
C ALA A 129 17.83 -12.00 -8.74
N VAL A 130 16.90 -11.41 -7.98
CA VAL A 130 16.14 -10.22 -8.41
C VAL A 130 17.03 -9.00 -8.53
N VAL A 131 17.92 -8.75 -7.53
CA VAL A 131 18.85 -7.60 -7.58
C VAL A 131 19.79 -7.70 -8.80
N GLU A 132 20.25 -8.88 -9.13
CA GLU A 132 21.13 -9.12 -10.30
C GLU A 132 20.38 -9.05 -11.65
N ALA A 133 19.06 -9.24 -11.64
CA ALA A 133 18.22 -9.26 -12.85
C ALA A 133 17.75 -7.87 -13.32
N THR A 134 17.95 -6.81 -12.51
CA THR A 134 17.49 -5.45 -12.85
C THR A 134 18.55 -4.39 -12.53
N HIS A 135 18.53 -3.28 -13.27
CA HIS A 135 19.34 -2.10 -12.98
C HIS A 135 18.63 -1.12 -12.03
N LEU A 136 17.34 -1.36 -11.74
CA LEU A 136 16.54 -0.50 -10.87
C LEU A 136 16.84 -0.78 -9.39
N PRO A 137 16.59 0.18 -8.49
CA PRO A 137 16.61 -0.08 -7.05
C PRO A 137 15.65 -1.21 -6.69
N VAL A 138 16.11 -2.17 -5.88
CA VAL A 138 15.26 -3.25 -5.34
C VAL A 138 14.96 -2.96 -3.87
N THR A 139 13.68 -3.06 -3.50
CA THR A 139 13.22 -2.94 -2.12
C THR A 139 12.51 -4.22 -1.68
N VAL A 140 12.30 -4.38 -0.38
CA VAL A 140 11.60 -5.54 0.17
C VAL A 140 10.54 -5.10 1.16
N LYS A 141 9.36 -5.72 1.09
CA LYS A 141 8.30 -5.58 2.10
C LYS A 141 8.07 -6.92 2.80
N THR A 142 8.21 -6.94 4.13
CA THR A 142 8.13 -8.16 4.93
C THR A 142 7.38 -7.96 6.26
N ARG A 143 7.45 -8.96 7.15
CA ARG A 143 6.89 -8.99 8.51
C ARG A 143 7.99 -9.29 9.54
N LEU A 144 7.65 -9.25 10.84
CA LEU A 144 8.59 -9.51 11.95
C LEU A 144 9.14 -10.94 11.94
N GLY A 145 8.41 -11.88 11.38
CA GLY A 145 8.71 -13.30 11.34
C GLY A 145 7.47 -14.10 10.97
N TRP A 146 7.61 -15.45 10.99
CA TRP A 146 6.47 -16.34 10.73
C TRP A 146 5.48 -16.33 11.90
N ASP A 147 5.96 -16.53 13.12
CA ASP A 147 5.19 -16.51 14.36
C ASP A 147 6.01 -15.85 15.49
N ASP A 148 5.48 -15.86 16.72
CA ASP A 148 6.11 -15.19 17.85
C ASP A 148 7.44 -15.85 18.28
N SER A 149 7.64 -17.13 18.00
CA SER A 149 8.86 -17.86 18.31
C SER A 149 9.96 -17.66 17.26
N THR A 150 9.61 -17.14 16.08
CA THR A 150 10.51 -17.00 14.91
C THR A 150 10.60 -15.56 14.40
N LYS A 151 10.56 -14.58 15.31
CA LYS A 151 10.77 -13.16 14.97
C LYS A 151 12.24 -12.90 14.65
N ASN A 152 12.62 -13.08 13.40
CA ASN A 152 14.00 -13.01 12.90
C ASN A 152 14.30 -11.77 12.05
N ILE A 153 13.45 -10.74 12.11
CA ILE A 153 13.53 -9.58 11.20
C ILE A 153 14.86 -8.81 11.26
N GLN A 154 15.56 -8.79 12.41
CA GLN A 154 16.85 -8.11 12.52
C GLN A 154 17.91 -8.80 11.65
N GLU A 155 18.02 -10.14 11.74
CA GLU A 155 18.89 -10.94 10.90
C GLU A 155 18.52 -10.81 9.41
N VAL A 156 17.21 -10.85 9.10
CA VAL A 156 16.69 -10.67 7.74
C VAL A 156 17.12 -9.33 7.17
N ALA A 157 17.00 -8.24 7.95
CA ALA A 157 17.38 -6.89 7.51
C ALA A 157 18.86 -6.81 7.13
N GLU A 158 19.77 -7.34 7.96
CA GLU A 158 21.20 -7.37 7.68
C GLU A 158 21.50 -8.16 6.41
N ARG A 159 21.01 -9.39 6.31
CA ARG A 159 21.27 -10.26 5.16
C ARG A 159 20.75 -9.68 3.84
N LEU A 160 19.57 -9.07 3.87
CA LEU A 160 18.98 -8.45 2.68
C LEU A 160 19.72 -7.18 2.27
N GLN A 161 20.16 -6.36 3.22
CA GLN A 161 21.01 -5.22 2.91
C GLN A 161 22.35 -5.66 2.29
N ASP A 162 22.99 -6.69 2.85
CA ASP A 162 24.30 -7.18 2.39
C ASP A 162 24.25 -7.65 0.92
N ILE A 163 23.10 -8.09 0.42
CA ILE A 163 22.92 -8.47 -0.99
C ILE A 163 22.44 -7.32 -1.88
N GLY A 164 22.27 -6.13 -1.34
CA GLY A 164 22.12 -4.90 -2.13
C GLY A 164 20.73 -4.32 -2.28
N ILE A 165 19.74 -4.72 -1.46
CA ILE A 165 18.45 -3.99 -1.45
C ILE A 165 18.67 -2.54 -1.04
N LYS A 166 17.77 -1.64 -1.47
CA LYS A 166 17.89 -0.19 -1.25
C LYS A 166 16.94 0.38 -0.21
N ALA A 167 15.96 -0.40 0.24
CA ALA A 167 15.12 -0.08 1.39
C ALA A 167 14.39 -1.34 1.89
N LEU A 168 13.94 -1.31 3.14
CA LEU A 168 13.17 -2.38 3.76
C LEU A 168 11.92 -1.79 4.42
N THR A 169 10.74 -2.33 4.09
CA THR A 169 9.49 -2.03 4.78
C THR A 169 9.09 -3.21 5.66
N VAL A 170 8.82 -2.95 6.93
CA VAL A 170 8.47 -4.01 7.89
C VAL A 170 7.07 -3.77 8.46
N HIS A 171 6.18 -4.75 8.28
CA HIS A 171 4.91 -4.76 8.99
C HIS A 171 5.12 -5.30 10.41
N GLY A 172 4.74 -4.53 11.43
CA GLY A 172 4.90 -4.82 12.86
C GLY A 172 4.06 -6.00 13.38
N ARG A 173 3.78 -6.99 12.55
CA ARG A 173 3.09 -8.26 12.90
C ARG A 173 3.81 -9.45 12.30
N THR A 174 3.63 -10.62 12.92
CA THR A 174 4.05 -11.89 12.35
C THR A 174 3.05 -12.37 11.28
N ARG A 175 3.40 -13.38 10.50
CA ARG A 175 2.48 -13.99 9.53
C ARG A 175 1.28 -14.62 10.22
N VAL A 176 1.48 -15.31 11.33
CA VAL A 176 0.39 -16.00 12.08
C VAL A 176 -0.61 -14.99 12.67
N GLN A 177 -0.15 -13.85 13.12
CA GLN A 177 -1.04 -12.78 13.60
C GLN A 177 -1.98 -12.26 12.50
N MET A 178 -1.56 -12.30 11.22
CA MET A 178 -2.28 -11.68 10.11
C MET A 178 -2.58 -10.20 10.38
N TYR A 179 -3.79 -9.88 10.88
CA TYR A 179 -4.24 -8.53 11.26
C TYR A 179 -4.75 -8.45 12.69
N LYS A 180 -4.61 -9.53 13.49
CA LYS A 180 -5.06 -9.58 14.88
C LYS A 180 -4.09 -8.86 15.80
N GLY A 181 -4.60 -8.35 16.93
CA GLY A 181 -3.82 -7.59 17.90
C GLY A 181 -3.29 -6.28 17.34
N SER A 182 -2.31 -5.70 18.00
CA SER A 182 -1.62 -4.48 17.60
C SER A 182 -0.32 -4.77 16.87
N ALA A 183 0.10 -3.87 15.97
CA ALA A 183 1.42 -3.93 15.36
C ALA A 183 2.49 -3.54 16.39
N ASP A 184 3.48 -4.40 16.55
CA ASP A 184 4.63 -4.17 17.44
C ASP A 184 5.82 -3.64 16.61
N TRP A 185 6.18 -2.39 16.83
CA TRP A 185 7.28 -1.74 16.13
C TRP A 185 8.60 -1.79 16.90
N SER A 186 8.65 -2.42 18.08
CA SER A 186 9.86 -2.49 18.89
C SER A 186 11.05 -3.15 18.16
N LEU A 187 10.76 -4.20 17.37
CA LEU A 187 11.80 -4.85 16.55
C LEU A 187 12.18 -4.02 15.32
N ILE A 188 11.29 -3.16 14.83
CA ILE A 188 11.61 -2.22 13.75
C ILE A 188 12.58 -1.16 14.26
N ALA A 189 12.34 -0.63 15.47
CA ALA A 189 13.28 0.27 16.13
C ALA A 189 14.67 -0.35 16.30
N LYS A 190 14.74 -1.62 16.73
CA LYS A 190 16.02 -2.34 16.88
C LYS A 190 16.80 -2.50 15.56
N ILE A 191 16.09 -2.58 14.42
CA ILE A 191 16.76 -2.54 13.11
C ILE A 191 17.40 -1.16 12.90
N LYS A 192 16.70 -0.09 13.24
CA LYS A 192 17.21 1.29 13.11
C LYS A 192 18.38 1.60 14.05
N GLU A 193 18.37 1.01 15.24
CA GLU A 193 19.45 1.14 16.23
C GLU A 193 20.72 0.37 15.82
N ASN A 194 20.64 -0.56 14.88
CA ASN A 194 21.77 -1.35 14.43
C ASN A 194 22.69 -0.50 13.52
N PRO A 195 23.94 -0.21 13.94
CA PRO A 195 24.84 0.65 13.18
C PRO A 195 25.29 0.06 11.83
N ARG A 196 25.05 -1.23 11.60
CA ARG A 196 25.33 -1.87 10.30
C ARG A 196 24.27 -1.53 9.25
N ILE A 197 23.07 -1.11 9.67
CA ILE A 197 21.97 -0.84 8.74
C ILE A 197 22.08 0.61 8.22
N ASN A 198 22.32 0.73 6.92
CA ASN A 198 22.54 2.00 6.22
C ASN A 198 21.43 2.32 5.19
N ILE A 199 20.51 1.38 4.96
CA ILE A 199 19.37 1.59 4.06
C ILE A 199 18.17 2.17 4.83
N PRO A 200 17.25 2.91 4.15
CA PRO A 200 16.00 3.35 4.76
C PRO A 200 15.15 2.19 5.26
N ILE A 201 14.60 2.35 6.47
CA ILE A 201 13.66 1.41 7.10
C ILE A 201 12.31 2.09 7.26
N PHE A 202 11.30 1.53 6.63
CA PHE A 202 9.93 2.01 6.71
C PHE A 202 9.09 1.13 7.62
N GLY A 203 8.37 1.76 8.55
CA GLY A 203 7.43 1.05 9.42
C GLY A 203 6.05 0.94 8.80
N ASN A 204 5.37 -0.18 9.01
CA ASN A 204 4.01 -0.42 8.55
C ASN A 204 3.17 -1.11 9.63
N GLY A 205 1.92 -0.77 9.71
CA GLY A 205 0.92 -1.36 10.60
C GLY A 205 0.32 -0.37 11.59
N ASP A 206 -1.00 -0.30 11.59
CA ASP A 206 -1.86 0.45 12.52
C ASP A 206 -1.68 1.98 12.53
N ILE A 207 -1.10 2.56 11.50
CA ILE A 207 -1.08 4.01 11.33
C ILE A 207 -2.41 4.43 10.73
N ASP A 208 -3.20 5.14 11.52
CA ASP A 208 -4.58 5.55 11.22
C ASP A 208 -4.90 7.00 11.64
N SER A 209 -3.92 7.72 12.19
CA SER A 209 -4.05 9.14 12.52
C SER A 209 -2.71 9.89 12.42
N PRO A 210 -2.75 11.24 12.32
CA PRO A 210 -1.56 12.08 12.35
C PRO A 210 -0.77 11.97 13.65
N GLU A 211 -1.43 11.89 14.79
CA GLU A 211 -0.81 11.77 16.10
C GLU A 211 0.00 10.48 16.21
N LYS A 212 -0.59 9.38 15.75
CA LYS A 212 0.06 8.08 15.78
C LYS A 212 1.26 8.04 14.83
N ALA A 213 1.17 8.70 13.69
CA ALA A 213 2.30 8.87 12.79
C ALA A 213 3.46 9.63 13.45
N LEU A 214 3.16 10.73 14.17
CA LEU A 214 4.15 11.50 14.94
C LEU A 214 4.72 10.69 16.09
N GLU A 215 3.88 10.03 16.87
CA GLU A 215 4.30 9.14 17.97
C GLU A 215 5.27 8.09 17.48
N TYR A 216 4.92 7.38 16.41
CA TYR A 216 5.72 6.27 15.88
C TYR A 216 7.02 6.75 15.22
N LYS A 217 7.00 7.90 14.54
CA LYS A 217 8.22 8.56 14.05
C LYS A 217 9.20 8.82 15.19
N ASN A 218 8.73 9.41 16.28
CA ASN A 218 9.58 9.82 17.40
C ASN A 218 10.03 8.63 18.26
N THR A 219 9.14 7.64 18.45
CA THR A 219 9.42 6.47 19.31
C THR A 219 10.34 5.45 18.65
N TYR A 220 10.15 5.21 17.37
CA TYR A 220 10.82 4.09 16.67
C TYR A 220 11.89 4.53 15.67
N GLY A 221 12.05 5.83 15.43
CA GLY A 221 13.13 6.40 14.63
C GLY A 221 13.18 5.93 13.16
N VAL A 222 12.06 5.44 12.61
CA VAL A 222 11.98 4.99 11.22
C VAL A 222 12.16 6.14 10.23
N ASP A 223 12.62 5.84 9.02
CA ASP A 223 12.87 6.85 7.99
C ASP A 223 11.60 7.31 7.26
N GLY A 224 10.50 6.61 7.44
CA GLY A 224 9.17 6.93 6.89
C GLY A 224 8.15 5.86 7.26
N ILE A 225 6.92 6.06 6.84
CA ILE A 225 5.78 5.23 7.22
C ILE A 225 5.04 4.74 5.98
N MET A 226 4.68 3.45 5.99
CA MET A 226 3.80 2.88 4.97
C MET A 226 2.39 2.72 5.53
N ILE A 227 1.40 3.30 4.84
CA ILE A 227 -0.02 3.34 5.22
C ILE A 227 -0.80 2.39 4.31
N GLY A 228 -1.63 1.53 4.92
CA GLY A 228 -2.49 0.61 4.17
C GLY A 228 -3.97 0.92 4.39
N ARG A 229 -4.64 0.12 5.22
CA ARG A 229 -6.10 0.13 5.42
C ARG A 229 -6.71 1.50 5.73
N ALA A 230 -5.98 2.36 6.42
CA ALA A 230 -6.45 3.70 6.77
C ALA A 230 -6.65 4.61 5.55
N ALA A 231 -5.95 4.35 4.44
CA ALA A 231 -6.12 5.11 3.19
C ALA A 231 -7.36 4.66 2.38
N ILE A 232 -7.95 3.48 2.66
CA ILE A 232 -9.07 2.95 1.87
C ILE A 232 -10.31 3.82 2.07
N GLY A 233 -10.72 4.55 1.02
CA GLY A 233 -11.81 5.51 1.07
C GLY A 233 -11.54 6.75 1.92
N TYR A 234 -10.30 6.90 2.39
CA TYR A 234 -9.84 8.09 3.11
C TYR A 234 -8.41 8.50 2.69
N PRO A 235 -8.19 8.84 1.42
CA PRO A 235 -6.84 9.16 0.91
C PRO A 235 -6.25 10.43 1.55
N TRP A 236 -7.05 11.31 2.12
CA TRP A 236 -6.63 12.55 2.79
C TRP A 236 -5.65 12.32 3.94
N ILE A 237 -5.59 11.11 4.50
CA ILE A 237 -4.69 10.75 5.59
C ILE A 237 -3.22 11.11 5.31
N PHE A 238 -2.78 11.05 4.05
CA PHE A 238 -1.42 11.42 3.69
C PHE A 238 -1.17 12.92 3.88
N ASN A 239 -2.06 13.78 3.38
CA ASN A 239 -1.95 15.22 3.56
C ASN A 239 -2.14 15.64 5.01
N GLU A 240 -3.06 15.01 5.74
CA GLU A 240 -3.30 15.26 7.17
C GLU A 240 -2.05 14.97 7.99
N ILE A 241 -1.41 13.81 7.77
CA ILE A 241 -0.17 13.45 8.46
C ILE A 241 0.94 14.44 8.11
N LYS A 242 1.15 14.76 6.83
CA LYS A 242 2.19 15.72 6.41
C LYS A 242 2.00 17.08 7.04
N HIS A 243 0.78 17.60 7.00
CA HIS A 243 0.46 18.89 7.59
C HIS A 243 0.74 18.89 9.10
N PHE A 244 0.27 17.86 9.80
CA PHE A 244 0.46 17.72 11.24
C PHE A 244 1.94 17.59 11.63
N LEU A 245 2.70 16.80 10.89
CA LEU A 245 4.15 16.67 11.11
C LEU A 245 4.92 17.98 10.87
N ALA A 246 4.44 18.83 9.97
CA ALA A 246 5.07 20.10 9.64
C ALA A 246 4.67 21.23 10.57
N THR A 247 3.44 21.26 11.10
CA THR A 247 2.87 22.41 11.79
C THR A 247 2.42 22.14 13.23
N GLY A 248 2.23 20.87 13.60
CA GLY A 248 1.60 20.47 14.88
C GLY A 248 0.08 20.67 14.90
N ASN A 249 -0.53 21.13 13.81
CA ASN A 249 -1.96 21.42 13.73
C ASN A 249 -2.66 20.43 12.79
N HIS A 250 -3.94 20.14 13.08
CA HIS A 250 -4.76 19.33 12.19
C HIS A 250 -5.26 20.13 10.98
N LEU A 251 -5.36 19.48 9.86
CA LEU A 251 -6.24 19.94 8.77
C LEU A 251 -7.69 19.70 9.17
N ASN A 252 -8.59 20.55 8.68
CA ASN A 252 -10.01 20.25 8.75
C ASN A 252 -10.26 18.95 7.96
N PRO A 253 -11.04 18.00 8.52
CA PRO A 253 -11.40 16.80 7.80
C PRO A 253 -12.20 17.15 6.54
N PRO A 254 -12.13 16.31 5.48
CA PRO A 254 -12.86 16.58 4.24
C PRO A 254 -14.37 16.63 4.53
N ASN A 255 -15.01 17.70 4.06
CA ASN A 255 -16.45 17.84 4.14
C ASN A 255 -17.16 16.85 3.19
N LEU A 256 -18.49 16.77 3.26
CA LEU A 256 -19.25 15.80 2.46
C LEU A 256 -19.09 16.04 0.94
N GLU A 257 -19.02 17.29 0.50
CA GLU A 257 -18.86 17.63 -0.92
C GLU A 257 -17.51 17.17 -1.47
N GLU A 258 -16.44 17.37 -0.69
CA GLU A 258 -15.09 16.88 -1.03
C GLU A 258 -15.05 15.36 -1.08
N ARG A 259 -15.70 14.68 -0.14
CA ARG A 259 -15.77 13.21 -0.10
C ARG A 259 -16.52 12.67 -1.32
N ILE A 260 -17.64 13.28 -1.72
CA ILE A 260 -18.40 12.93 -2.93
C ILE A 260 -17.54 13.18 -4.18
N LYS A 261 -16.88 14.35 -4.28
CA LYS A 261 -16.03 14.70 -5.41
C LYS A 261 -14.91 13.69 -5.63
N VAL A 262 -14.18 13.34 -4.58
CA VAL A 262 -13.07 12.36 -4.68
C VAL A 262 -13.59 10.95 -4.94
N CYS A 263 -14.73 10.57 -4.39
CA CYS A 263 -15.38 9.29 -4.67
C CYS A 263 -15.79 9.17 -6.17
N LEU A 264 -16.37 10.22 -6.75
CA LEU A 264 -16.71 10.27 -8.18
C LEU A 264 -15.46 10.25 -9.06
N GLN A 265 -14.43 11.00 -8.73
CA GLN A 265 -13.14 10.98 -9.44
C GLN A 265 -12.51 9.57 -9.43
N HIS A 266 -12.57 8.88 -8.30
CA HIS A 266 -12.09 7.50 -8.19
C HIS A 266 -12.90 6.57 -9.10
N LEU A 267 -14.23 6.70 -9.11
CA LEU A 267 -15.11 5.94 -9.99
C LEU A 267 -14.82 6.19 -11.47
N GLU A 268 -14.63 7.44 -11.88
CA GLU A 268 -14.28 7.81 -13.25
C GLU A 268 -12.96 7.16 -13.69
N PHE A 269 -11.93 7.22 -12.84
CA PHE A 269 -10.66 6.55 -13.11
C PHE A 269 -10.81 5.02 -13.20
N SER A 270 -11.62 4.41 -12.32
CA SER A 270 -11.90 2.97 -12.34
C SER A 270 -12.60 2.56 -13.64
N ILE A 271 -13.59 3.33 -14.09
CA ILE A 271 -14.30 3.08 -15.35
C ILE A 271 -13.36 3.23 -16.55
N LYS A 272 -12.51 4.28 -16.53
CA LYS A 272 -11.55 4.52 -17.61
C LYS A 272 -10.54 3.39 -17.76
N TRP A 273 -10.10 2.81 -16.65
CA TRP A 273 -9.08 1.75 -16.66
C TRP A 273 -9.67 0.35 -16.90
N LYS A 274 -10.79 -0.01 -16.23
CA LYS A 274 -11.39 -1.36 -16.29
C LYS A 274 -12.65 -1.47 -17.15
N GLY A 275 -13.08 -0.38 -17.78
CA GLY A 275 -14.37 -0.28 -18.47
C GLY A 275 -15.55 -0.15 -17.51
N ASN A 276 -16.74 0.16 -18.05
CA ASN A 276 -17.91 0.48 -17.23
C ASN A 276 -18.23 -0.58 -16.17
N HIS A 277 -18.39 -1.84 -16.58
CA HIS A 277 -18.77 -2.89 -15.64
C HIS A 277 -17.69 -3.14 -14.58
N GLY A 278 -16.43 -3.31 -15.01
CA GLY A 278 -15.31 -3.60 -14.12
C GLY A 278 -15.07 -2.47 -13.12
N GLY A 279 -15.01 -1.22 -13.59
CA GLY A 279 -14.80 -0.05 -12.75
C GLY A 279 -15.90 0.16 -11.70
N ILE A 280 -17.17 -0.01 -12.07
CA ILE A 280 -18.29 0.09 -11.12
C ILE A 280 -18.22 -1.00 -10.04
N VAL A 281 -17.90 -2.24 -10.42
CA VAL A 281 -17.80 -3.36 -9.47
C VAL A 281 -16.64 -3.14 -8.48
N GLU A 282 -15.50 -2.64 -8.92
CA GLU A 282 -14.36 -2.33 -8.04
C GLU A 282 -14.71 -1.29 -6.98
N MET A 283 -15.43 -0.25 -7.36
CA MET A 283 -15.80 0.84 -6.44
C MET A 283 -16.70 0.41 -5.28
N ARG A 284 -17.42 -0.71 -5.38
CA ARG A 284 -18.33 -1.22 -4.34
C ARG A 284 -17.65 -1.40 -2.98
N ARG A 285 -16.36 -1.75 -2.96
CA ARG A 285 -15.56 -1.93 -1.73
C ARG A 285 -15.16 -0.60 -1.08
N HIS A 286 -15.19 0.51 -1.84
CA HIS A 286 -14.73 1.81 -1.38
C HIS A 286 -15.84 2.70 -0.80
N TYR A 287 -17.09 2.59 -1.30
CA TYR A 287 -18.18 3.48 -0.90
C TYR A 287 -18.40 3.56 0.62
N ALA A 288 -18.38 2.42 1.32
CA ALA A 288 -18.59 2.42 2.77
C ALA A 288 -17.52 3.21 3.54
N ASN A 289 -16.30 3.25 3.03
CA ASN A 289 -15.20 3.94 3.69
C ASN A 289 -15.18 5.43 3.33
N TYR A 290 -15.53 5.82 2.09
CA TYR A 290 -15.68 7.24 1.72
C TYR A 290 -16.71 7.96 2.58
N PHE A 291 -17.78 7.27 3.00
CA PHE A 291 -18.88 7.85 3.76
C PHE A 291 -18.96 7.30 5.20
N LYS A 292 -17.85 6.78 5.72
CA LYS A 292 -17.75 6.34 7.11
C LYS A 292 -18.04 7.50 8.07
N GLY A 293 -18.84 7.22 9.11
CA GLY A 293 -19.22 8.19 10.14
C GLY A 293 -20.47 9.01 9.80
N LEU A 294 -21.11 8.83 8.64
CA LEU A 294 -22.41 9.43 8.34
C LEU A 294 -23.53 8.56 8.92
N ASP A 295 -24.34 9.17 9.79
CA ASP A 295 -25.52 8.53 10.35
C ASP A 295 -26.55 8.23 9.24
N HIS A 296 -27.30 7.14 9.40
CA HIS A 296 -28.32 6.73 8.42
C HIS A 296 -27.85 6.48 6.98
N PHE A 297 -26.54 6.29 6.73
CA PHE A 297 -26.00 6.07 5.39
C PHE A 297 -26.30 4.68 4.81
N LYS A 298 -26.73 3.70 5.62
CA LYS A 298 -26.95 2.31 5.18
C LYS A 298 -27.87 2.14 3.95
N PRO A 299 -29.01 2.86 3.79
CA PRO A 299 -29.85 2.77 2.59
C PRO A 299 -29.13 3.23 1.32
N PHE A 300 -28.40 4.34 1.39
CA PHE A 300 -27.60 4.85 0.26
C PHE A 300 -26.50 3.88 -0.13
N ARG A 301 -25.76 3.32 0.86
CA ARG A 301 -24.75 2.30 0.61
C ARG A 301 -25.33 1.11 -0.14
N SER A 302 -26.50 0.60 0.27
CA SER A 302 -27.14 -0.54 -0.38
C SER A 302 -27.43 -0.27 -1.86
N ARG A 303 -27.88 0.92 -2.19
CA ARG A 303 -28.12 1.36 -3.57
C ARG A 303 -26.80 1.52 -4.35
N LEU A 304 -25.78 2.18 -3.78
CA LEU A 304 -24.49 2.37 -4.42
C LEU A 304 -23.81 1.05 -4.82
N VAL A 305 -23.86 0.02 -3.95
CA VAL A 305 -23.20 -1.27 -4.25
C VAL A 305 -23.99 -2.13 -5.24
N THR A 306 -25.24 -1.80 -5.53
CA THR A 306 -26.08 -2.52 -6.50
C THR A 306 -26.25 -1.79 -7.82
N SER A 307 -25.92 -0.49 -7.87
CA SER A 307 -26.06 0.33 -9.07
C SER A 307 -25.17 -0.20 -10.22
N PRO A 308 -25.72 -0.26 -11.43
CA PRO A 308 -25.03 -0.77 -12.61
C PRO A 308 -24.35 0.31 -13.46
N SER A 309 -24.58 1.61 -13.20
CA SER A 309 -24.13 2.70 -14.04
C SER A 309 -23.58 3.89 -13.26
N PHE A 310 -22.69 4.65 -13.91
CA PHE A 310 -22.15 5.90 -13.37
C PHE A 310 -23.26 6.91 -13.07
N ASP A 311 -24.21 7.08 -13.99
CA ASP A 311 -25.29 8.07 -13.85
C ASP A 311 -26.16 7.78 -12.62
N GLU A 312 -26.50 6.52 -12.39
CA GLU A 312 -27.29 6.13 -11.21
C GLU A 312 -26.51 6.36 -9.91
N ILE A 313 -25.20 6.03 -9.88
CA ILE A 313 -24.33 6.31 -8.74
C ILE A 313 -24.25 7.81 -8.47
N ASN A 314 -24.11 8.63 -9.52
CA ASN A 314 -24.07 10.09 -9.40
C ASN A 314 -25.40 10.65 -8.85
N VAL A 315 -26.54 10.14 -9.30
CA VAL A 315 -27.86 10.50 -8.75
C VAL A 315 -27.92 10.18 -7.26
N ILE A 316 -27.53 8.97 -6.86
CA ILE A 316 -27.54 8.57 -5.44
C ILE A 316 -26.62 9.47 -4.60
N LEU A 317 -25.44 9.83 -5.10
CA LEU A 317 -24.51 10.72 -4.37
C LEU A 317 -25.05 12.15 -4.26
N ASN A 318 -25.79 12.64 -5.25
CA ASN A 318 -26.51 13.91 -5.15
C ASN A 318 -27.66 13.86 -4.12
N GLU A 319 -28.39 12.73 -4.02
CA GLU A 319 -29.38 12.54 -2.96
C GLU A 319 -28.73 12.49 -1.56
N VAL A 320 -27.54 11.83 -1.43
CA VAL A 320 -26.74 11.86 -0.20
C VAL A 320 -26.42 13.30 0.19
N LYS A 321 -25.91 14.10 -0.76
CA LYS A 321 -25.61 15.51 -0.53
C LYS A 321 -26.85 16.27 -0.04
N ALA A 322 -27.98 16.14 -0.73
CA ALA A 322 -29.22 16.83 -0.38
C ALA A 322 -29.76 16.40 1.00
N PHE A 323 -29.66 15.11 1.32
CA PHE A 323 -30.15 14.58 2.60
C PHE A 323 -29.39 15.18 3.80
N TYR A 324 -28.06 15.22 3.76
CA TYR A 324 -27.26 15.73 4.89
C TYR A 324 -27.21 17.25 4.95
N LEU A 325 -27.21 17.98 3.82
CA LEU A 325 -27.27 19.44 3.83
C LEU A 325 -28.61 19.97 4.36
N ASN A 326 -29.72 19.27 4.08
CA ASN A 326 -31.02 19.65 4.63
C ASN A 326 -31.15 19.31 6.12
N ALA A 327 -30.45 18.26 6.62
CA ALA A 327 -30.43 17.91 8.04
C ALA A 327 -29.68 18.95 8.88
N GLU A 328 -28.58 19.52 8.37
CA GLU A 328 -27.84 20.59 9.05
C GLU A 328 -28.65 21.89 9.24
N HIS A 329 -29.71 22.10 8.45
CA HIS A 329 -30.61 23.25 8.57
C HIS A 329 -31.79 23.04 9.53
N VAL A 330 -32.00 21.80 10.04
CA VAL A 330 -33.11 21.49 10.96
C VAL A 330 -32.64 21.53 12.42
N ASP A 331 -31.34 21.39 12.68
CA ASP A 331 -30.76 21.42 14.04
C ASP A 331 -30.05 22.77 14.36
N ALA A 332 -30.15 23.79 13.52
CA ALA A 332 -29.64 25.15 13.73
C ALA A 332 -30.80 26.12 14.04
#